data_0444bdcf45008d061e66318ae0567aad
#
_entry.id   0444bdcf45008d061e66318ae0567aad
#
_cell.length_a   1.000
_cell.length_b   1.000
_cell.length_c   1.000
_cell.angle_alpha   90.00
_cell.angle_beta   90.00
_cell.angle_gamma   90.00
#
_symmetry.space_group_name_H-M   'P 1'
#
loop_
_entity.id
_entity.type
_entity.pdbx_description
1 polymer ?
#
loop_
_entity_poly.entity_id
_entity_poly.type
_entity_poly.pdbx_seq_one_letter_code
_entity_poly.pdbx_strand_id
1 'polypeptide(L)'
;MNRNKKTIVSIILLTIAVVICFFGYNFYQKKQEEVVSAEKLTAIHEVIKKFNNRNDRNERLNLLKDTLDEQSKYNLSSYKDSKVQEEYKNSITTMRTYFQNDYDNTLKTNTLSEINTISDEKVIIDNKTKLDELTKTIDKEKDYTFETEQQAQNKQTEIEKLVKKYEERIGELKAKSNDNKVKKENSSKNSEEKSGKTNTTHYENEYFSVDVPQKWDKIWSLSMDVDSSNLGTPSQPAIIYSFKHDPEGNVPFGGAQAIYVFPDGVPSKANSSPILKKLNYKVYLGPGAASGFFSTDDNPNRATIKVK
;
A
#
# COMPACT_ATOMS: atom_id res chain seq x y z
N MET A 1 59.85 -38.02 56.15
CA MET A 1 58.50 -37.88 55.52
C MET A 1 58.44 -38.88 54.38
N ASN A 2 57.50 -39.84 54.42
CA ASN A 2 57.45 -41.00 53.54
C ASN A 2 57.30 -40.59 52.05
N ARG A 3 58.10 -41.12 51.16
CA ARG A 3 58.14 -40.82 49.70
C ARG A 3 56.75 -40.88 49.07
N ASN A 4 55.91 -41.80 49.51
CA ASN A 4 54.52 -42.00 49.07
C ASN A 4 53.60 -40.79 49.47
N LYS A 5 53.81 -40.14 50.61
CA LYS A 5 53.00 -38.98 51.04
C LYS A 5 53.27 -37.75 50.13
N LYS A 6 54.56 -37.57 49.71
CA LYS A 6 54.90 -36.45 48.80
C LYS A 6 54.28 -36.64 47.44
N THR A 7 54.26 -37.90 46.92
CA THR A 7 53.68 -38.20 45.61
C THR A 7 52.13 -38.01 45.67
N ILE A 8 51.46 -38.44 46.73
CA ILE A 8 50.02 -38.23 46.88
C ILE A 8 49.65 -36.71 46.95
N VAL A 9 50.42 -35.94 47.72
CA VAL A 9 50.20 -34.46 47.78
C VAL A 9 50.41 -33.78 46.43
N SER A 10 51.43 -34.22 45.65
CA SER A 10 51.66 -33.67 44.33
C SER A 10 50.53 -34.02 43.35
N ILE A 11 49.98 -35.21 43.40
CA ILE A 11 48.81 -35.62 42.56
C ILE A 11 47.59 -34.79 42.95
N ILE A 12 47.29 -34.60 44.23
CA ILE A 12 46.18 -33.76 44.67
C ILE A 12 46.33 -32.30 44.22
N LEU A 13 47.51 -31.71 44.33
CA LEU A 13 47.75 -30.35 43.86
C LEU A 13 47.58 -30.24 42.34
N LEU A 14 48.03 -31.25 41.56
CA LEU A 14 47.88 -31.25 40.13
C LEU A 14 46.41 -31.36 39.74
N THR A 15 45.60 -32.22 40.39
CA THR A 15 44.17 -32.32 40.16
C THR A 15 43.40 -31.05 40.50
N ILE A 16 43.75 -30.38 41.57
CA ILE A 16 43.19 -29.06 41.94
C ILE A 16 43.51 -28.02 40.88
N ALA A 17 44.76 -27.96 40.41
CA ALA A 17 45.15 -27.03 39.37
C ALA A 17 44.40 -27.26 38.04
N VAL A 18 44.18 -28.53 37.62
CA VAL A 18 43.40 -28.88 36.43
C VAL A 18 41.94 -28.44 36.60
N VAL A 19 41.34 -28.67 37.79
CA VAL A 19 40.00 -28.27 38.10
C VAL A 19 39.83 -26.74 38.06
N ILE A 20 40.76 -26.00 38.62
CA ILE A 20 40.78 -24.51 38.59
C ILE A 20 40.89 -24.02 37.14
N CYS A 21 41.80 -24.60 36.35
CA CYS A 21 41.93 -24.26 34.94
C CYS A 21 40.66 -24.53 34.15
N PHE A 22 40.01 -25.67 34.39
CA PHE A 22 38.75 -26.04 33.75
C PHE A 22 37.59 -25.09 34.10
N PHE A 23 37.43 -24.75 35.39
CA PHE A 23 36.42 -23.80 35.83
C PHE A 23 36.73 -22.38 35.33
N GLY A 24 37.99 -21.96 35.37
CA GLY A 24 38.42 -20.66 34.85
C GLY A 24 38.18 -20.52 33.34
N TYR A 25 38.49 -21.58 32.58
CA TYR A 25 38.21 -21.65 31.15
C TYR A 25 36.72 -21.57 30.84
N ASN A 26 35.89 -22.37 31.51
CA ASN A 26 34.43 -22.35 31.34
C ASN A 26 33.83 -20.99 31.72
N PHE A 27 34.31 -20.37 32.81
CA PHE A 27 33.86 -19.03 33.21
C PHE A 27 34.24 -17.97 32.16
N TYR A 28 35.46 -18.05 31.64
CA TYR A 28 35.90 -17.14 30.56
C TYR A 28 35.08 -17.32 29.30
N GLN A 29 34.83 -18.55 28.87
CA GLN A 29 34.00 -18.88 27.72
C GLN A 29 32.58 -18.30 27.90
N LYS A 30 31.95 -18.54 29.06
CA LYS A 30 30.60 -18.02 29.35
C LYS A 30 30.55 -16.49 29.31
N LYS A 31 31.59 -15.79 29.79
CA LYS A 31 31.66 -14.34 29.71
C LYS A 31 31.80 -13.85 28.27
N GLN A 32 32.59 -14.52 27.45
CA GLN A 32 32.73 -14.22 26.03
C GLN A 32 31.38 -14.41 25.30
N GLU A 33 30.66 -15.47 25.59
CA GLU A 33 29.33 -15.75 25.07
C GLU A 33 28.31 -14.67 25.43
N GLU A 34 28.30 -14.20 26.68
CA GLU A 34 27.43 -13.10 27.13
C GLU A 34 27.71 -11.80 26.39
N VAL A 35 29.00 -11.47 26.13
CA VAL A 35 29.39 -10.28 25.37
C VAL A 35 28.94 -10.39 23.91
N VAL A 36 29.18 -11.53 23.27
CA VAL A 36 28.75 -11.77 21.88
C VAL A 36 27.24 -11.67 21.74
N SER A 37 26.47 -12.24 22.70
CA SER A 37 25.01 -12.11 22.73
C SER A 37 24.56 -10.65 22.85
N ALA A 38 25.15 -9.88 23.74
CA ALA A 38 24.80 -8.47 23.94
C ALA A 38 25.10 -7.62 22.69
N GLU A 39 26.22 -7.86 22.01
CA GLU A 39 26.57 -7.22 20.75
C GLU A 39 25.55 -7.56 19.65
N LYS A 40 25.18 -8.84 19.53
CA LYS A 40 24.17 -9.28 18.55
C LYS A 40 22.80 -8.66 18.81
N LEU A 41 22.32 -8.64 20.04
CA LEU A 41 21.06 -7.98 20.41
C LEU A 41 21.10 -6.48 20.04
N THR A 42 22.19 -5.80 20.35
CA THR A 42 22.37 -4.39 19.98
C THR A 42 22.30 -4.19 18.46
N ALA A 43 22.97 -5.06 17.69
CA ALA A 43 22.95 -5.00 16.23
C ALA A 43 21.52 -5.21 15.67
N ILE A 44 20.75 -6.16 16.20
CA ILE A 44 19.38 -6.41 15.80
C ILE A 44 18.50 -5.18 16.07
N HIS A 45 18.61 -4.58 17.26
CA HIS A 45 17.87 -3.37 17.61
C HIS A 45 18.19 -2.18 16.67
N GLU A 46 19.46 -2.01 16.31
CA GLU A 46 19.85 -0.97 15.35
C GLU A 46 19.29 -1.24 13.94
N VAL A 47 19.18 -2.50 13.50
CA VAL A 47 18.55 -2.84 12.23
C VAL A 47 17.05 -2.51 12.25
N ILE A 48 16.32 -2.84 13.32
CA ILE A 48 14.90 -2.46 13.47
C ILE A 48 14.72 -0.94 13.47
N LYS A 49 15.58 -0.22 14.17
CA LYS A 49 15.56 1.25 14.17
C LYS A 49 15.80 1.81 12.77
N LYS A 50 16.77 1.27 12.02
CA LYS A 50 17.01 1.65 10.63
C LYS A 50 15.79 1.34 9.76
N PHE A 51 15.18 0.17 9.89
CA PHE A 51 13.98 -0.23 9.16
C PHE A 51 12.82 0.76 9.39
N ASN A 52 12.55 1.12 10.64
CA ASN A 52 11.47 2.04 10.97
C ASN A 52 11.71 3.47 10.45
N ASN A 53 12.97 3.89 10.38
CA ASN A 53 13.36 5.23 9.92
C ASN A 53 13.49 5.36 8.39
N ARG A 54 13.42 4.26 7.62
CA ARG A 54 13.47 4.32 6.16
C ARG A 54 12.09 4.63 5.59
N ASN A 55 12.04 5.52 4.60
CA ASN A 55 10.82 5.80 3.83
C ASN A 55 10.74 4.94 2.57
N ASP A 56 11.88 4.54 2.01
CA ASP A 56 11.94 3.71 0.81
C ASP A 56 11.58 2.25 1.13
N ARG A 57 10.57 1.73 0.42
CA ARG A 57 10.06 0.37 0.59
C ARG A 57 11.09 -0.70 0.18
N ASN A 58 11.89 -0.44 -0.87
CA ASN A 58 12.89 -1.38 -1.34
C ASN A 58 14.06 -1.48 -0.35
N GLU A 59 14.47 -0.35 0.26
CA GLU A 59 15.46 -0.37 1.34
C GLU A 59 14.96 -1.17 2.54
N ARG A 60 13.69 -1.05 2.91
CA ARG A 60 13.08 -1.89 3.96
C ARG A 60 13.09 -3.37 3.60
N LEU A 61 12.75 -3.71 2.35
CA LEU A 61 12.78 -5.11 1.88
C LEU A 61 14.20 -5.69 1.93
N ASN A 62 15.22 -4.91 1.57
CA ASN A 62 16.61 -5.33 1.67
C ASN A 62 17.01 -5.57 3.13
N LEU A 63 16.63 -4.68 4.06
CA LEU A 63 16.88 -4.89 5.48
C LEU A 63 16.22 -6.18 6.02
N LEU A 64 15.00 -6.50 5.58
CA LEU A 64 14.35 -7.77 5.94
C LEU A 64 15.14 -8.98 5.39
N LYS A 65 15.56 -8.94 4.13
CA LYS A 65 16.35 -10.02 3.51
C LYS A 65 17.66 -10.23 4.25
N ASP A 66 18.39 -9.15 4.52
CA ASP A 66 19.65 -9.19 5.25
C ASP A 66 19.47 -9.76 6.67
N THR A 67 18.37 -9.39 7.34
CA THR A 67 18.05 -9.90 8.69
C THR A 67 17.73 -11.39 8.68
N LEU A 68 17.00 -11.90 7.66
CA LEU A 68 16.72 -13.32 7.47
C LEU A 68 18.00 -14.12 7.21
N ASP A 69 18.91 -13.59 6.40
CA ASP A 69 20.21 -14.21 6.11
C ASP A 69 21.09 -14.25 7.38
N GLU A 70 21.16 -13.16 8.12
CA GLU A 70 21.89 -13.11 9.39
C GLU A 70 21.29 -14.05 10.45
N GLN A 71 19.97 -14.17 10.57
CA GLN A 71 19.32 -15.16 11.43
C GLN A 71 19.72 -16.58 11.02
N SER A 72 19.69 -16.87 9.72
CA SER A 72 20.06 -18.18 9.19
C SER A 72 21.51 -18.52 9.54
N LYS A 73 22.46 -17.61 9.32
CA LYS A 73 23.87 -17.76 9.70
C LYS A 73 24.02 -17.96 11.22
N TYR A 74 23.29 -17.18 12.01
CA TYR A 74 23.31 -17.32 13.47
C TYR A 74 22.82 -18.71 13.91
N ASN A 75 21.74 -19.21 13.30
CA ASN A 75 21.19 -20.53 13.59
C ASN A 75 22.13 -21.69 13.20
N LEU A 76 23.08 -21.46 12.28
CA LEU A 76 24.09 -22.43 11.87
C LEU A 76 25.38 -22.31 12.70
N SER A 77 25.54 -21.27 13.50
CA SER A 77 26.73 -21.06 14.32
C SER A 77 26.83 -22.09 15.46
N SER A 78 28.05 -22.30 15.96
CA SER A 78 28.31 -23.19 17.09
C SER A 78 27.73 -22.70 18.41
N TYR A 79 27.60 -21.40 18.56
CA TYR A 79 27.01 -20.76 19.73
C TYR A 79 25.63 -20.17 19.43
N LYS A 80 24.63 -20.50 20.24
CA LYS A 80 23.24 -20.08 20.08
C LYS A 80 22.69 -19.63 21.43
N ASP A 81 22.37 -18.36 21.52
CA ASP A 81 21.64 -17.79 22.67
C ASP A 81 20.14 -17.71 22.31
N SER A 82 19.30 -18.25 23.17
CA SER A 82 17.85 -18.26 22.95
C SER A 82 17.24 -16.86 22.89
N LYS A 83 17.81 -15.88 23.63
CA LYS A 83 17.34 -14.49 23.59
C LYS A 83 17.64 -13.84 22.24
N VAL A 84 18.82 -14.10 21.66
CA VAL A 84 19.19 -13.62 20.34
C VAL A 84 18.30 -14.25 19.27
N GLN A 85 18.02 -15.54 19.36
CA GLN A 85 17.10 -16.22 18.44
C GLN A 85 15.68 -15.64 18.50
N GLU A 86 15.18 -15.39 19.72
CA GLU A 86 13.87 -14.79 19.94
C GLU A 86 13.81 -13.37 19.38
N GLU A 87 14.86 -12.56 19.60
CA GLU A 87 14.93 -11.19 19.09
C GLU A 87 14.98 -11.14 17.57
N TYR A 88 15.73 -12.03 16.89
CA TYR A 88 15.65 -12.18 15.44
C TYR A 88 14.21 -12.49 14.99
N LYS A 89 13.56 -13.46 15.64
CA LYS A 89 12.19 -13.85 15.31
C LYS A 89 11.22 -12.68 15.43
N ASN A 90 11.28 -11.94 16.55
CA ASN A 90 10.42 -10.79 16.82
C ASN A 90 10.65 -9.67 15.81
N SER A 91 11.92 -9.39 15.52
CA SER A 91 12.32 -8.37 14.54
C SER A 91 11.82 -8.70 13.13
N ILE A 92 12.02 -9.92 12.68
CA ILE A 92 11.55 -10.39 11.38
C ILE A 92 10.02 -10.36 11.31
N THR A 93 9.33 -10.77 12.37
CA THR A 93 7.86 -10.70 12.44
C THR A 93 7.37 -9.26 12.31
N THR A 94 8.01 -8.31 12.98
CA THR A 94 7.70 -6.88 12.88
C THR A 94 7.89 -6.35 11.46
N MET A 95 9.02 -6.70 10.81
CA MET A 95 9.30 -6.29 9.44
C MET A 95 8.30 -6.92 8.45
N ARG A 96 7.97 -8.20 8.59
CA ARG A 96 6.97 -8.89 7.76
C ARG A 96 5.59 -8.26 7.89
N THR A 97 5.19 -7.92 9.11
CA THR A 97 3.90 -7.27 9.40
C THR A 97 3.77 -5.94 8.66
N TYR A 98 4.86 -5.17 8.52
CA TYR A 98 4.85 -3.94 7.72
C TYR A 98 4.46 -4.22 6.26
N PHE A 99 5.06 -5.22 5.60
CA PHE A 99 4.76 -5.56 4.21
C PHE A 99 3.35 -6.15 4.06
N GLN A 100 2.92 -6.99 4.98
CA GLN A 100 1.57 -7.57 4.96
C GLN A 100 0.50 -6.47 5.10
N ASN A 101 0.71 -5.50 5.99
CA ASN A 101 -0.17 -4.35 6.11
C ASN A 101 -0.18 -3.48 4.84
N ASP A 102 0.95 -3.32 4.17
CA ASP A 102 1.05 -2.61 2.89
C ASP A 102 0.23 -3.32 1.79
N TYR A 103 0.32 -4.66 1.71
CA TYR A 103 -0.52 -5.45 0.81
C TYR A 103 -2.01 -5.34 1.15
N ASP A 104 -2.37 -5.43 2.44
CA ASP A 104 -3.75 -5.32 2.90
C ASP A 104 -4.34 -3.94 2.60
N ASN A 105 -3.58 -2.89 2.82
CA ASN A 105 -3.99 -1.52 2.48
C ASN A 105 -4.19 -1.35 0.97
N THR A 106 -3.26 -1.88 0.16
CA THR A 106 -3.37 -1.84 -1.30
C THR A 106 -4.60 -2.62 -1.78
N LEU A 107 -4.84 -3.81 -1.23
CA LEU A 107 -6.02 -4.61 -1.54
C LEU A 107 -7.30 -3.87 -1.16
N LYS A 108 -7.38 -3.36 0.07
CA LYS A 108 -8.53 -2.62 0.58
C LYS A 108 -8.85 -1.38 -0.26
N THR A 109 -7.82 -0.60 -0.61
CA THR A 109 -7.98 0.64 -1.39
C THR A 109 -8.48 0.36 -2.81
N ASN A 110 -8.12 -0.80 -3.39
CA ASN A 110 -8.54 -1.19 -4.73
C ASN A 110 -9.71 -2.18 -4.74
N THR A 111 -10.35 -2.40 -3.59
CA THR A 111 -11.59 -3.17 -3.47
C THR A 111 -12.78 -2.23 -3.69
N LEU A 112 -13.46 -2.42 -4.82
CA LEU A 112 -14.67 -1.66 -5.14
C LEU A 112 -15.87 -2.28 -4.40
N SER A 113 -16.52 -1.48 -3.55
CA SER A 113 -17.81 -1.85 -2.97
C SER A 113 -18.88 -1.82 -4.06
N GLU A 114 -19.85 -2.76 -3.98
CA GLU A 114 -20.99 -2.81 -4.89
C GLU A 114 -20.63 -2.78 -6.39
N ILE A 115 -19.64 -3.55 -6.78
CA ILE A 115 -19.13 -3.59 -8.16
C ILE A 115 -20.23 -3.70 -9.23
N ASN A 116 -21.35 -4.35 -8.91
CA ASN A 116 -22.46 -4.52 -9.84
C ASN A 116 -23.19 -3.21 -10.16
N THR A 117 -23.07 -2.18 -9.34
CA THR A 117 -23.66 -0.85 -9.56
C THR A 117 -22.75 0.07 -10.37
N ILE A 118 -21.44 -0.26 -10.46
CA ILE A 118 -20.46 0.54 -11.19
C ILE A 118 -20.68 0.36 -12.68
N SER A 119 -20.96 1.47 -13.36
CA SER A 119 -21.16 1.53 -14.81
C SER A 119 -19.93 2.00 -15.58
N ASP A 120 -18.95 2.59 -14.89
CA ASP A 120 -17.70 3.04 -15.51
C ASP A 120 -16.70 1.88 -15.58
N GLU A 121 -16.56 1.31 -16.79
CA GLU A 121 -15.63 0.22 -17.07
C GLU A 121 -14.18 0.59 -16.73
N LYS A 122 -13.79 1.86 -16.95
CA LYS A 122 -12.42 2.32 -16.70
C LYS A 122 -12.05 2.25 -15.23
N VAL A 123 -12.94 2.65 -14.33
CA VAL A 123 -12.72 2.56 -12.88
C VAL A 123 -12.44 1.12 -12.47
N ILE A 124 -13.16 0.15 -13.05
CA ILE A 124 -12.95 -1.27 -12.74
C ILE A 124 -11.61 -1.76 -13.30
N ILE A 125 -11.26 -1.36 -14.52
CA ILE A 125 -9.98 -1.72 -15.14
C ILE A 125 -8.81 -1.14 -14.36
N ASP A 126 -8.87 0.13 -13.94
CA ASP A 126 -7.79 0.78 -13.20
C ASP A 126 -7.54 0.10 -11.85
N ASN A 127 -8.60 -0.24 -11.11
CA ASN A 127 -8.47 -0.98 -9.84
C ASN A 127 -7.99 -2.42 -10.08
N LYS A 128 -8.51 -3.12 -11.11
CA LYS A 128 -8.00 -4.44 -11.49
C LYS A 128 -6.49 -4.41 -11.78
N THR A 129 -6.04 -3.43 -12.54
CA THR A 129 -4.61 -3.29 -12.88
C THR A 129 -3.75 -3.17 -11.62
N LYS A 130 -4.17 -2.39 -10.63
CA LYS A 130 -3.47 -2.27 -9.35
C LYS A 130 -3.47 -3.57 -8.54
N LEU A 131 -4.54 -4.37 -8.62
CA LEU A 131 -4.58 -5.69 -8.00
C LEU A 131 -3.66 -6.69 -8.71
N ASP A 132 -3.58 -6.64 -10.04
CA ASP A 132 -2.65 -7.46 -10.83
C ASP A 132 -1.18 -7.09 -10.51
N GLU A 133 -0.88 -5.81 -10.31
CA GLU A 133 0.43 -5.32 -9.86
C GLU A 133 0.74 -5.77 -8.44
N LEU A 134 -0.23 -5.75 -7.53
CA LEU A 134 -0.09 -6.27 -6.17
C LEU A 134 0.23 -7.77 -6.17
N THR A 135 -0.47 -8.56 -6.99
CA THR A 135 -0.18 -10.00 -7.15
C THR A 135 1.25 -10.23 -7.59
N LYS A 136 1.75 -9.47 -8.58
CA LYS A 136 3.13 -9.55 -9.06
C LYS A 136 4.15 -9.14 -7.99
N THR A 137 3.81 -8.15 -7.17
CA THR A 137 4.65 -7.70 -6.06
C THR A 137 4.76 -8.78 -5.00
N ILE A 138 3.62 -9.36 -4.58
CA ILE A 138 3.59 -10.47 -3.62
C ILE A 138 4.39 -11.67 -4.16
N ASP A 139 4.23 -12.02 -5.43
CA ASP A 139 4.96 -13.15 -6.02
C ASP A 139 6.49 -12.98 -5.96
N LYS A 140 6.99 -11.76 -6.16
CA LYS A 140 8.42 -11.44 -6.06
C LYS A 140 8.96 -11.41 -4.63
N GLU A 141 8.11 -11.18 -3.65
CA GLU A 141 8.52 -10.88 -2.28
C GLU A 141 8.07 -11.94 -1.28
N LYS A 142 7.20 -12.88 -1.67
CA LYS A 142 6.53 -13.85 -0.78
C LYS A 142 7.50 -14.64 0.11
N ASP A 143 8.65 -15.03 -0.42
CA ASP A 143 9.65 -15.84 0.31
C ASP A 143 10.24 -15.10 1.52
N TYR A 144 10.15 -13.77 1.53
CA TYR A 144 10.68 -12.93 2.60
C TYR A 144 9.58 -12.37 3.49
N THR A 145 8.47 -11.94 2.90
CA THR A 145 7.42 -11.15 3.57
C THR A 145 6.34 -12.01 4.23
N PHE A 146 6.28 -13.29 3.92
CA PHE A 146 5.42 -14.26 4.59
C PHE A 146 6.24 -15.29 5.38
N GLU A 147 5.63 -15.82 6.43
CA GLU A 147 6.28 -16.88 7.22
C GLU A 147 6.17 -18.23 6.53
N THR A 148 5.05 -18.47 5.84
CA THR A 148 4.79 -19.71 5.12
C THR A 148 4.27 -19.43 3.72
N GLU A 149 4.55 -20.34 2.80
CA GLU A 149 4.02 -20.31 1.45
C GLU A 149 2.48 -20.29 1.43
N GLN A 150 1.84 -21.01 2.37
CA GLN A 150 0.37 -21.05 2.49
C GLN A 150 -0.22 -19.65 2.77
N GLN A 151 0.43 -18.83 3.60
CA GLN A 151 -0.03 -17.46 3.87
C GLN A 151 0.01 -16.61 2.58
N ALA A 152 1.09 -16.71 1.81
CA ALA A 152 1.21 -16.02 0.54
C ALA A 152 0.15 -16.47 -0.47
N GLN A 153 -0.06 -17.78 -0.60
CA GLN A 153 -1.09 -18.36 -1.48
C GLN A 153 -2.51 -17.92 -1.08
N ASN A 154 -2.81 -17.87 0.22
CA ASN A 154 -4.10 -17.40 0.70
C ASN A 154 -4.34 -15.93 0.28
N LYS A 155 -3.31 -15.08 0.42
CA LYS A 155 -3.42 -13.67 0.01
C LYS A 155 -3.58 -13.52 -1.50
N GLN A 156 -2.82 -14.27 -2.30
CA GLN A 156 -2.97 -14.29 -3.75
C GLN A 156 -4.36 -14.77 -4.18
N THR A 157 -4.88 -15.83 -3.54
CA THR A 157 -6.23 -16.35 -3.82
C THR A 157 -7.32 -15.33 -3.48
N GLU A 158 -7.14 -14.54 -2.41
CA GLU A 158 -8.06 -13.46 -2.05
C GLU A 158 -8.11 -12.39 -3.17
N ILE A 159 -6.95 -11.98 -3.68
CA ILE A 159 -6.84 -11.00 -4.77
C ILE A 159 -7.43 -11.56 -6.06
N GLU A 160 -7.10 -12.81 -6.42
CA GLU A 160 -7.60 -13.46 -7.64
C GLU A 160 -9.14 -13.54 -7.67
N LYS A 161 -9.78 -13.85 -6.54
CA LYS A 161 -11.24 -13.84 -6.44
C LYS A 161 -11.84 -12.46 -6.73
N LEU A 162 -11.17 -11.40 -6.30
CA LEU A 162 -11.61 -10.04 -6.55
C LEU A 162 -11.38 -9.64 -8.02
N VAL A 163 -10.20 -9.96 -8.56
CA VAL A 163 -9.85 -9.74 -9.98
C VAL A 163 -10.87 -10.43 -10.89
N LYS A 164 -11.24 -11.68 -10.59
CA LYS A 164 -12.26 -12.42 -11.36
C LYS A 164 -13.61 -11.71 -11.35
N LYS A 165 -14.06 -11.20 -10.21
CA LYS A 165 -15.32 -10.41 -10.14
C LYS A 165 -15.23 -9.14 -11.02
N TYR A 166 -14.06 -8.51 -11.09
CA TYR A 166 -13.86 -7.34 -11.94
C TYR A 166 -13.91 -7.71 -13.42
N GLU A 167 -13.31 -8.83 -13.81
CA GLU A 167 -13.36 -9.34 -15.18
C GLU A 167 -14.79 -9.70 -15.62
N GLU A 168 -15.55 -10.35 -14.75
CA GLU A 168 -16.95 -10.67 -14.98
C GLU A 168 -17.77 -9.38 -15.22
N ARG A 169 -17.58 -8.37 -14.35
CA ARG A 169 -18.27 -7.09 -14.50
C ARG A 169 -17.88 -6.31 -15.76
N ILE A 170 -16.61 -6.28 -16.10
CA ILE A 170 -16.12 -5.69 -17.36
C ILE A 170 -16.77 -6.39 -18.56
N GLY A 171 -16.87 -7.72 -18.53
CA GLY A 171 -17.55 -8.51 -19.56
C GLY A 171 -19.03 -8.15 -19.72
N GLU A 172 -19.76 -8.00 -18.60
CA GLU A 172 -21.18 -7.57 -18.62
C GLU A 172 -21.34 -6.15 -19.21
N LEU A 173 -20.49 -5.22 -18.86
CA LEU A 173 -20.55 -3.84 -19.36
C LEU A 173 -20.30 -3.80 -20.87
N LYS A 174 -19.31 -4.57 -21.35
CA LYS A 174 -19.03 -4.71 -22.80
C LYS A 174 -20.20 -5.36 -23.57
N ALA A 175 -20.82 -6.41 -23.01
CA ALA A 175 -21.98 -7.04 -23.62
C ALA A 175 -23.16 -6.06 -23.75
N LYS A 176 -23.48 -5.32 -22.68
CA LYS A 176 -24.53 -4.29 -22.70
C LYS A 176 -24.24 -3.17 -23.70
N SER A 177 -22.98 -2.78 -23.87
CA SER A 177 -22.56 -1.77 -24.85
C SER A 177 -22.77 -2.27 -26.29
N ASN A 178 -22.48 -3.55 -26.56
CA ASN A 178 -22.69 -4.15 -27.89
C ASN A 178 -24.17 -4.35 -28.20
N ASP A 179 -25.01 -4.79 -27.24
CA ASP A 179 -26.46 -4.92 -27.45
C ASP A 179 -27.12 -3.57 -27.75
N ASN A 180 -26.65 -2.48 -27.15
CA ASN A 180 -27.12 -1.14 -27.44
C ASN A 180 -26.65 -0.63 -28.82
N LYS A 181 -25.52 -1.11 -29.35
CA LYS A 181 -25.08 -0.85 -30.72
C LYS A 181 -25.97 -1.56 -31.74
N VAL A 182 -26.26 -2.84 -31.53
CA VAL A 182 -27.11 -3.65 -32.41
C VAL A 182 -28.56 -3.14 -32.43
N LYS A 183 -29.09 -2.69 -31.26
CA LYS A 183 -30.43 -2.07 -31.19
C LYS A 183 -30.49 -0.70 -31.85
N LYS A 184 -29.37 0.06 -31.92
CA LYS A 184 -29.32 1.36 -32.63
C LYS A 184 -29.26 1.23 -34.14
N GLU A 185 -28.72 0.13 -34.68
CA GLU A 185 -28.73 -0.13 -36.15
C GLU A 185 -30.07 -0.57 -36.68
N ASN A 186 -30.95 -1.20 -35.84
CA ASN A 186 -32.28 -1.65 -36.25
C ASN A 186 -33.43 -0.67 -35.96
N SER A 187 -33.16 0.51 -35.39
CA SER A 187 -34.17 1.51 -34.99
C SER A 187 -34.11 2.83 -35.76
N SER A 188 -33.48 2.87 -36.93
CA SER A 188 -33.45 4.07 -37.79
C SER A 188 -34.61 4.06 -38.77
N LYS A 189 -35.84 4.06 -38.26
CA LYS A 189 -37.01 4.62 -39.00
C LYS A 189 -38.09 5.06 -38.01
N ASN A 190 -38.34 6.37 -38.08
CA ASN A 190 -39.50 7.11 -37.55
C ASN A 190 -39.48 7.54 -36.08
N SER A 191 -39.23 8.80 -35.79
CA SER A 191 -40.19 9.87 -35.46
C SER A 191 -39.43 11.05 -34.79
N GLU A 192 -39.68 12.24 -35.33
CA GLU A 192 -39.32 13.53 -34.73
C GLU A 192 -40.11 13.73 -33.44
N GLU A 193 -39.40 14.04 -32.31
CA GLU A 193 -39.99 14.88 -31.28
C GLU A 193 -38.88 15.61 -30.49
N LYS A 194 -39.12 16.91 -30.34
CA LYS A 194 -38.25 17.87 -29.65
C LYS A 194 -38.13 17.53 -28.15
N SER A 195 -36.92 17.30 -27.68
CA SER A 195 -36.55 17.57 -26.29
C SER A 195 -35.09 17.97 -26.24
N GLY A 196 -34.79 19.11 -25.61
CA GLY A 196 -33.46 19.70 -25.55
C GLY A 196 -32.46 18.77 -24.85
N LYS A 197 -31.64 18.07 -25.64
CA LYS A 197 -30.48 17.34 -25.15
C LYS A 197 -29.41 18.35 -24.75
N THR A 198 -29.19 18.51 -23.45
CA THR A 198 -27.94 19.07 -22.93
C THR A 198 -26.78 18.16 -23.35
N ASN A 199 -25.92 18.67 -24.21
CA ASN A 199 -24.76 17.98 -24.75
C ASN A 199 -23.62 17.94 -23.72
N THR A 200 -23.77 17.19 -22.62
CA THR A 200 -22.77 17.09 -21.55
C THR A 200 -22.43 15.63 -21.26
N THR A 201 -21.14 15.35 -21.09
CA THR A 201 -20.68 14.07 -20.55
C THR A 201 -20.85 14.10 -19.05
N HIS A 202 -21.36 13.05 -18.43
CA HIS A 202 -21.69 12.98 -17.02
C HIS A 202 -20.80 12.00 -16.27
N TYR A 203 -20.25 12.42 -15.13
CA TYR A 203 -19.61 11.57 -14.12
C TYR A 203 -20.33 11.74 -12.79
N GLU A 204 -20.58 10.64 -12.08
CA GLU A 204 -21.30 10.67 -10.81
C GLU A 204 -20.74 9.59 -9.85
N ASN A 205 -20.65 9.96 -8.56
CA ASN A 205 -20.38 9.04 -7.46
C ASN A 205 -21.27 9.39 -6.25
N GLU A 206 -21.03 8.77 -5.10
CA GLU A 206 -21.83 9.00 -3.88
C GLU A 206 -21.69 10.41 -3.29
N TYR A 207 -20.64 11.16 -3.63
CA TYR A 207 -20.33 12.48 -3.03
C TYR A 207 -20.68 13.64 -3.93
N PHE A 208 -20.56 13.46 -5.25
CA PHE A 208 -20.79 14.54 -6.22
C PHE A 208 -21.07 14.00 -7.63
N SER A 209 -21.60 14.88 -8.47
CA SER A 209 -21.66 14.66 -9.92
C SER A 209 -20.95 15.78 -10.67
N VAL A 210 -20.44 15.46 -11.85
CA VAL A 210 -19.76 16.36 -12.75
C VAL A 210 -20.38 16.25 -14.15
N ASP A 211 -20.86 17.35 -14.68
CA ASP A 211 -21.28 17.45 -16.06
C ASP A 211 -20.17 18.15 -16.88
N VAL A 212 -19.63 17.42 -17.87
CA VAL A 212 -18.56 17.90 -18.74
C VAL A 212 -19.14 18.28 -20.09
N PRO A 213 -18.81 19.48 -20.66
CA PRO A 213 -19.31 19.88 -21.95
C PRO A 213 -19.01 18.85 -23.05
N GLN A 214 -19.94 18.56 -23.93
CA GLN A 214 -19.76 17.53 -24.97
C GLN A 214 -18.59 17.82 -25.90
N LYS A 215 -18.25 19.08 -26.14
CA LYS A 215 -17.08 19.47 -26.90
C LYS A 215 -15.76 18.99 -26.28
N TRP A 216 -15.79 18.54 -25.01
CA TRP A 216 -14.67 17.96 -24.30
C TRP A 216 -14.70 16.42 -24.33
N ASP A 217 -15.67 15.81 -25.01
CA ASP A 217 -15.69 14.36 -25.19
C ASP A 217 -14.35 13.90 -25.78
N LYS A 218 -13.77 12.85 -25.19
CA LYS A 218 -12.45 12.26 -25.55
C LYS A 218 -11.23 13.15 -25.27
N ILE A 219 -11.39 14.38 -24.80
CA ILE A 219 -10.29 15.29 -24.48
C ILE A 219 -10.24 15.70 -23.00
N TRP A 220 -10.89 14.96 -22.14
CA TRP A 220 -10.77 15.07 -20.69
C TRP A 220 -10.49 13.72 -20.05
N SER A 221 -9.87 13.73 -18.90
CA SER A 221 -9.56 12.53 -18.14
C SER A 221 -9.81 12.74 -16.65
N LEU A 222 -10.11 11.65 -15.95
CA LEU A 222 -10.22 11.56 -14.52
C LEU A 222 -9.22 10.54 -14.00
N SER A 223 -8.45 10.93 -12.99
CA SER A 223 -7.66 10.01 -12.20
C SER A 223 -8.02 10.12 -10.72
N MET A 224 -7.89 9.03 -9.97
CA MET A 224 -8.12 8.99 -8.53
C MET A 224 -6.84 8.64 -7.80
N ASP A 225 -6.63 9.25 -6.63
CA ASP A 225 -5.53 8.98 -5.73
C ASP A 225 -5.99 9.07 -4.28
N VAL A 226 -5.20 8.55 -3.34
CA VAL A 226 -5.50 8.61 -1.90
C VAL A 226 -4.34 9.31 -1.18
N ASP A 227 -4.66 10.43 -0.56
CA ASP A 227 -3.72 11.17 0.28
C ASP A 227 -3.96 10.86 1.76
N SER A 228 -3.01 10.18 2.37
CA SER A 228 -3.01 9.86 3.80
C SER A 228 -1.90 10.59 4.58
N SER A 229 -1.18 11.50 3.95
CA SER A 229 0.03 12.10 4.52
C SER A 229 0.11 13.62 4.43
N ASN A 230 -0.58 14.22 3.46
CA ASN A 230 -0.54 15.67 3.23
C ASN A 230 -1.79 16.37 3.78
N LEU A 231 -2.89 16.39 3.03
CA LEU A 231 -4.18 16.97 3.48
C LEU A 231 -5.04 15.94 4.21
N GLY A 232 -4.93 14.65 3.82
CA GLY A 232 -5.45 13.51 4.56
C GLY A 232 -4.52 13.06 5.68
N THR A 233 -5.00 12.14 6.50
CA THR A 233 -4.23 11.40 7.54
C THR A 233 -4.48 9.90 7.39
N PRO A 234 -3.66 9.03 8.00
CA PRO A 234 -3.91 7.58 7.96
C PRO A 234 -5.27 7.15 8.49
N SER A 235 -5.85 7.91 9.47
CA SER A 235 -7.18 7.66 10.02
C SER A 235 -8.31 8.39 9.29
N GLN A 236 -7.98 9.40 8.50
CA GLN A 236 -8.92 10.24 7.74
C GLN A 236 -8.30 10.56 6.37
N PRO A 237 -8.13 9.56 5.50
CA PRO A 237 -7.53 9.77 4.18
C PRO A 237 -8.44 10.63 3.30
N ALA A 238 -7.82 11.39 2.40
CA ALA A 238 -8.54 12.08 1.34
C ALA A 238 -8.53 11.23 0.07
N ILE A 239 -9.67 11.06 -0.58
CA ILE A 239 -9.76 10.57 -1.95
C ILE A 239 -9.65 11.79 -2.87
N ILE A 240 -8.67 11.79 -3.76
CA ILE A 240 -8.40 12.89 -4.69
C ILE A 240 -8.89 12.49 -6.07
N TYR A 241 -9.88 13.19 -6.59
CA TYR A 241 -10.38 13.07 -7.95
C TYR A 241 -9.76 14.18 -8.81
N SER A 242 -8.77 13.84 -9.62
CA SER A 242 -8.06 14.79 -10.49
C SER A 242 -8.64 14.80 -11.89
N PHE A 243 -9.26 15.91 -12.26
CA PHE A 243 -9.83 16.16 -13.56
C PHE A 243 -8.84 16.93 -14.42
N LYS A 244 -8.62 16.49 -15.65
CA LYS A 244 -7.79 17.16 -16.64
C LYS A 244 -8.56 17.30 -17.95
N HIS A 245 -8.57 18.52 -18.50
CA HIS A 245 -8.95 18.79 -19.88
C HIS A 245 -7.68 18.74 -20.72
N ASP A 246 -7.74 18.05 -21.85
CA ASP A 246 -6.61 17.79 -22.72
C ASP A 246 -5.43 17.07 -22.03
N PRO A 247 -5.59 15.74 -21.75
CA PRO A 247 -4.54 14.95 -21.11
C PRO A 247 -3.25 14.82 -21.94
N GLU A 248 -3.31 15.12 -23.25
CA GLU A 248 -2.16 15.05 -24.16
C GLU A 248 -1.42 16.39 -24.32
N GLY A 249 -1.94 17.48 -23.76
CA GLY A 249 -1.31 18.80 -23.79
C GLY A 249 -1.39 19.51 -25.14
N ASN A 250 -2.33 19.14 -26.00
CA ASN A 250 -2.48 19.68 -27.34
C ASN A 250 -3.26 21.03 -27.40
N VAL A 251 -3.92 21.40 -26.27
CA VAL A 251 -4.69 22.63 -26.17
C VAL A 251 -4.00 23.64 -25.25
N PRO A 252 -3.72 24.87 -25.68
CA PRO A 252 -2.96 25.87 -24.90
C PRO A 252 -3.54 26.26 -23.54
N PHE A 253 -4.79 25.86 -23.26
CA PHE A 253 -5.55 26.20 -22.03
C PHE A 253 -6.09 24.96 -21.33
N GLY A 254 -5.43 23.82 -21.41
CA GLY A 254 -5.77 22.60 -20.68
C GLY A 254 -5.84 22.86 -19.18
N GLY A 255 -7.03 22.83 -18.58
CA GLY A 255 -7.25 23.01 -17.16
C GLY A 255 -7.15 21.69 -16.41
N ALA A 256 -6.45 21.68 -15.27
CA ALA A 256 -6.49 20.58 -14.33
C ALA A 256 -7.06 21.09 -12.98
N GLN A 257 -7.92 20.30 -12.34
CA GLN A 257 -8.45 20.64 -11.03
C GLN A 257 -8.83 19.36 -10.27
N ALA A 258 -8.57 19.35 -8.98
CA ALA A 258 -8.87 18.21 -8.12
C ALA A 258 -10.06 18.45 -7.20
N ILE A 259 -10.83 17.40 -6.94
CA ILE A 259 -11.85 17.33 -5.90
C ILE A 259 -11.30 16.42 -4.81
N TYR A 260 -11.27 16.89 -3.57
CA TYR A 260 -10.88 16.15 -2.39
C TYR A 260 -12.14 15.70 -1.64
N VAL A 261 -12.26 14.43 -1.39
CA VAL A 261 -13.34 13.84 -0.59
C VAL A 261 -12.76 13.21 0.65
N PHE A 262 -13.34 13.49 1.81
CA PHE A 262 -12.94 12.95 3.11
C PHE A 262 -14.06 12.07 3.67
N PRO A 263 -14.13 10.78 3.30
CA PRO A 263 -15.23 9.88 3.72
C PRO A 263 -15.35 9.74 5.23
N ASP A 264 -14.20 9.60 5.90
CA ASP A 264 -14.08 9.32 7.34
C ASP A 264 -13.96 10.59 8.20
N GLY A 265 -14.24 11.75 7.61
CA GLY A 265 -14.16 13.07 8.28
C GLY A 265 -12.97 13.89 7.79
N VAL A 266 -13.08 15.20 7.97
CA VAL A 266 -12.12 16.18 7.44
C VAL A 266 -11.05 16.47 8.49
N PRO A 267 -9.77 16.17 8.23
CA PRO A 267 -8.69 16.54 9.14
C PRO A 267 -8.63 18.06 9.35
N SER A 268 -8.23 18.51 10.54
CA SER A 268 -8.10 19.93 10.86
C SER A 268 -7.20 20.67 9.86
N LYS A 269 -6.15 20.03 9.38
CA LYS A 269 -5.24 20.58 8.36
C LYS A 269 -5.94 20.85 7.02
N ALA A 270 -6.81 19.96 6.58
CA ALA A 270 -7.58 20.15 5.35
C ALA A 270 -8.66 21.20 5.53
N ASN A 271 -9.35 21.19 6.68
CA ASN A 271 -10.41 22.16 6.99
C ASN A 271 -9.90 23.60 7.12
N SER A 272 -8.65 23.80 7.56
CA SER A 272 -8.00 25.12 7.65
C SER A 272 -7.14 25.48 6.43
N SER A 273 -7.09 24.62 5.41
CA SER A 273 -6.25 24.83 4.23
C SER A 273 -6.75 25.99 3.37
N PRO A 274 -5.92 27.02 3.11
CA PRO A 274 -6.32 28.15 2.28
C PRO A 274 -6.43 27.83 0.79
N ILE A 275 -5.90 26.65 0.38
CA ILE A 275 -5.92 26.20 -1.02
C ILE A 275 -7.17 25.37 -1.36
N LEU A 276 -7.95 24.96 -0.36
CA LEU A 276 -9.16 24.18 -0.54
C LEU A 276 -10.40 25.05 -0.41
N LYS A 277 -11.29 25.01 -1.41
CA LYS A 277 -12.61 25.61 -1.34
C LYS A 277 -13.62 24.56 -0.88
N LYS A 278 -14.21 24.74 0.29
CA LYS A 278 -15.25 23.86 0.80
C LYS A 278 -16.50 23.93 -0.08
N LEU A 279 -16.99 22.76 -0.51
CA LEU A 279 -18.25 22.63 -1.26
C LEU A 279 -19.37 22.09 -0.36
N ASN A 280 -19.08 21.06 0.46
CA ASN A 280 -19.94 20.59 1.54
C ASN A 280 -19.11 20.07 2.72
N TYR A 281 -19.71 19.31 3.66
CA TYR A 281 -19.03 18.84 4.88
C TYR A 281 -17.95 17.76 4.62
N LYS A 282 -17.93 17.16 3.43
CA LYS A 282 -16.93 16.13 3.05
C LYS A 282 -16.18 16.44 1.75
N VAL A 283 -16.69 17.35 0.92
CA VAL A 283 -16.19 17.61 -0.43
C VAL A 283 -15.56 18.97 -0.53
N TYR A 284 -14.34 19.02 -1.02
CA TYR A 284 -13.55 20.24 -1.19
C TYR A 284 -13.01 20.32 -2.62
N LEU A 285 -13.04 21.53 -3.19
CA LEU A 285 -12.43 21.80 -4.47
C LEU A 285 -10.99 22.29 -4.24
N GLY A 286 -10.03 21.63 -4.87
CA GLY A 286 -8.63 22.02 -4.85
C GLY A 286 -8.31 23.20 -5.79
N PRO A 287 -7.08 23.71 -5.73
CA PRO A 287 -6.62 24.76 -6.62
C PRO A 287 -6.71 24.28 -8.07
N GLY A 288 -7.19 25.14 -8.95
CA GLY A 288 -7.20 24.94 -10.40
C GLY A 288 -6.15 25.82 -11.07
N ALA A 289 -5.74 25.47 -12.29
CA ALA A 289 -5.05 26.40 -13.16
C ALA A 289 -5.91 27.65 -13.41
N ALA A 290 -5.32 28.76 -13.83
CA ALA A 290 -6.02 30.03 -14.02
C ALA A 290 -7.27 29.96 -14.92
N SER A 291 -7.36 28.93 -15.77
CA SER A 291 -8.54 28.60 -16.59
C SER A 291 -9.55 27.66 -15.94
N GLY A 292 -9.30 27.09 -14.74
CA GLY A 292 -10.14 26.18 -13.95
C GLY A 292 -10.90 25.12 -14.77
N PHE A 293 -10.88 23.88 -14.34
CA PHE A 293 -11.69 22.82 -14.96
C PHE A 293 -13.18 23.03 -14.69
N PHE A 294 -13.50 23.38 -13.45
CA PHE A 294 -14.87 23.60 -12.99
C PHE A 294 -15.28 25.06 -13.03
N SER A 295 -16.56 25.31 -13.35
CA SER A 295 -17.23 26.57 -13.10
C SER A 295 -18.20 26.41 -11.92
N THR A 296 -18.27 27.43 -11.09
CA THR A 296 -19.33 27.59 -10.08
C THR A 296 -20.55 28.31 -10.66
N ASP A 297 -20.43 28.88 -11.85
CA ASP A 297 -21.46 29.56 -12.59
C ASP A 297 -21.84 28.69 -13.78
N ASP A 298 -23.08 28.74 -14.27
CA ASP A 298 -23.54 27.94 -15.42
C ASP A 298 -22.84 28.33 -16.74
N ASN A 299 -21.51 28.25 -16.74
CA ASN A 299 -20.70 28.54 -17.92
C ASN A 299 -20.68 27.31 -18.84
N PRO A 300 -21.30 27.36 -20.03
CA PRO A 300 -21.40 26.19 -20.93
C PRO A 300 -20.05 25.74 -21.48
N ASN A 301 -18.99 26.48 -21.23
CA ASN A 301 -17.63 26.16 -21.68
C ASN A 301 -16.78 25.46 -20.60
N ARG A 302 -17.31 25.22 -19.40
CA ARG A 302 -16.63 24.57 -18.28
C ARG A 302 -17.47 23.44 -17.72
N ALA A 303 -16.82 22.50 -17.05
CA ALA A 303 -17.52 21.44 -16.31
C ALA A 303 -18.26 22.05 -15.09
N THR A 304 -19.45 21.55 -14.81
CA THR A 304 -20.21 21.90 -13.61
C THR A 304 -20.12 20.77 -12.58
N ILE A 305 -20.01 21.14 -11.32
CA ILE A 305 -19.99 20.21 -10.19
C ILE A 305 -21.24 20.41 -9.33
N LYS A 306 -21.89 19.31 -8.97
CA LYS A 306 -22.99 19.28 -7.99
C LYS A 306 -22.60 18.33 -6.87
N VAL A 307 -22.57 18.81 -5.64
CA VAL A 307 -22.34 17.98 -4.45
C VAL A 307 -23.65 17.41 -3.93
N LYS A 308 -23.59 16.19 -3.41
CA LYS A 308 -24.73 15.47 -2.83
C LYS A 308 -24.83 15.68 -1.32
#